data_18e34c3a3f8f93ceeb69ddfe239d7ff4
#
_entry.id   18e34c3a3f8f93ceeb69ddfe239d7ff4
#
_cell.length_a   1.000
_cell.length_b   1.000
_cell.length_c   1.000
_cell.angle_alpha   90.00
_cell.angle_beta   90.00
_cell.angle_gamma   90.00
#
_symmetry.space_group_name_H-M   'P 1'
#
loop_
_entity.id
_entity.type
_entity.pdbx_description
1 polymer ?
#
loop_
_entity_poly.entity_id
_entity_poly.type
_entity_poly.pdbx_seq_one_letter_code
_entity_poly.pdbx_strand_id
1 'polypeptide(L)'
;MADRLHAALAVLPERLGWHVALSASALALGLAIALPLGVAAARSPRLKWIALGGAGLVQTIPSLALLALFYPVLLLLSGVAVKVFGHGFPALGFLPSLLALTLYSMLPILRNAAAGVSGVDPAVVEAARGVGMTDRQRLWRVELPLAAPVIMAGVRTAAVWTIGAATLSTPVGQTSLGDYIFSGLQTEDWVAVLVGCAASAGLALVVDGLLGLIEGGVARREPKRLWAGGAGLVIGLLAALAPWPARRYRKGGPPMSSGPRTSPSSTSWPN
;
A
#
# COMPACT_ATOMS: atom_id res chain seq x y z
N MET A 1 -6.05 30.76 -6.56
CA MET A 1 -6.38 29.60 -5.70
C MET A 1 -7.25 28.58 -6.44
N ALA A 2 -8.34 29.02 -7.08
CA ALA A 2 -9.22 28.13 -7.86
C ALA A 2 -8.48 27.36 -8.98
N ASP A 3 -7.63 28.03 -9.77
CA ASP A 3 -6.89 27.38 -10.87
C ASP A 3 -5.92 26.30 -10.39
N ARG A 4 -5.26 26.51 -9.25
CA ARG A 4 -4.38 25.50 -8.63
C ARG A 4 -5.18 24.28 -8.16
N LEU A 5 -6.33 24.49 -7.57
CA LEU A 5 -7.23 23.42 -7.16
C LEU A 5 -7.74 22.63 -8.37
N HIS A 6 -8.17 23.30 -9.43
CA HIS A 6 -8.60 22.62 -10.67
C HIS A 6 -7.45 21.81 -11.31
N ALA A 7 -6.24 22.35 -11.32
CA ALA A 7 -5.06 21.64 -11.82
C ALA A 7 -4.74 20.39 -10.97
N ALA A 8 -4.80 20.51 -9.65
CA ALA A 8 -4.60 19.37 -8.74
C ALA A 8 -5.67 18.28 -8.94
N LEU A 9 -6.95 18.66 -9.00
CA LEU A 9 -8.04 17.71 -9.20
C LEU A 9 -8.01 17.02 -10.56
N ALA A 10 -7.45 17.65 -11.59
CA ALA A 10 -7.35 17.06 -12.92
C ALA A 10 -6.45 15.82 -13.00
N VAL A 11 -5.39 15.75 -12.17
CA VAL A 11 -4.45 14.61 -12.13
C VAL A 11 -4.71 13.68 -10.93
N LEU A 12 -5.67 14.01 -10.07
CA LEU A 12 -6.02 13.22 -8.89
C LEU A 12 -6.39 11.76 -9.23
N PRO A 13 -7.22 11.47 -10.26
CA PRO A 13 -7.62 10.10 -10.55
C PRO A 13 -6.43 9.18 -10.89
N GLU A 14 -5.46 9.69 -11.65
CA GLU A 14 -4.26 8.93 -12.03
C GLU A 14 -3.40 8.60 -10.80
N ARG A 15 -3.11 9.60 -9.95
CA ARG A 15 -2.31 9.42 -8.73
C ARG A 15 -3.01 8.53 -7.72
N LEU A 16 -4.34 8.68 -7.58
CA LEU A 16 -5.17 7.81 -6.75
C LEU A 16 -5.11 6.37 -7.24
N GLY A 17 -5.22 6.14 -8.56
CA GLY A 17 -5.13 4.82 -9.15
C GLY A 17 -3.82 4.11 -8.83
N TRP A 18 -2.67 4.77 -9.04
CA TRP A 18 -1.37 4.22 -8.69
C TRP A 18 -1.20 3.98 -7.19
N HIS A 19 -1.70 4.89 -6.36
CA HIS A 19 -1.65 4.76 -4.92
C HIS A 19 -2.47 3.55 -4.43
N VAL A 20 -3.68 3.37 -4.95
CA VAL A 20 -4.54 2.21 -4.65
C VAL A 20 -3.91 0.92 -5.18
N ALA A 21 -3.40 0.90 -6.42
CA ALA A 21 -2.73 -0.26 -6.98
C ALA A 21 -1.56 -0.72 -6.11
N LEU A 22 -0.70 0.20 -5.68
CA LEU A 22 0.44 -0.09 -4.83
C LEU A 22 0.02 -0.60 -3.45
N SER A 23 -0.85 0.13 -2.75
CA SER A 23 -1.28 -0.22 -1.39
C SER A 23 -2.08 -1.51 -1.34
N ALA A 24 -2.99 -1.73 -2.30
CA ALA A 24 -3.76 -2.97 -2.39
C ALA A 24 -2.87 -4.19 -2.72
N SER A 25 -1.90 -4.04 -3.64
CA SER A 25 -0.96 -5.11 -3.97
C SER A 25 -0.06 -5.46 -2.77
N ALA A 26 0.45 -4.45 -2.07
CA ALA A 26 1.28 -4.64 -0.87
C ALA A 26 0.50 -5.33 0.25
N LEU A 27 -0.74 -4.90 0.49
CA LEU A 27 -1.62 -5.50 1.49
C LEU A 27 -1.98 -6.95 1.12
N ALA A 28 -2.28 -7.22 -0.14
CA ALA A 28 -2.61 -8.58 -0.61
C ALA A 28 -1.42 -9.53 -0.44
N LEU A 29 -0.20 -9.11 -0.81
CA LEU A 29 1.01 -9.89 -0.60
C LEU A 29 1.31 -10.07 0.90
N GLY A 30 1.20 -9.01 1.68
CA GLY A 30 1.36 -9.06 3.13
C GLY A 30 0.38 -10.03 3.79
N LEU A 31 -0.88 -10.01 3.37
CA LEU A 31 -1.90 -10.95 3.84
C LEU A 31 -1.58 -12.39 3.43
N ALA A 32 -1.19 -12.61 2.17
CA ALA A 32 -0.86 -13.93 1.65
C ALA A 32 0.32 -14.59 2.41
N ILE A 33 1.27 -13.78 2.90
CA ILE A 33 2.44 -14.26 3.65
C ILE A 33 2.14 -14.29 5.16
N ALA A 34 1.64 -13.19 5.72
CA ALA A 34 1.54 -13.02 7.16
C ALA A 34 0.39 -13.84 7.78
N LEU A 35 -0.72 -14.06 7.06
CA LEU A 35 -1.84 -14.84 7.59
C LEU A 35 -1.45 -16.31 7.83
N PRO A 36 -0.94 -17.06 6.84
CA PRO A 36 -0.53 -18.44 7.08
C PRO A 36 0.63 -18.54 8.09
N LEU A 37 1.58 -17.58 8.05
CA LEU A 37 2.67 -17.54 9.02
C LEU A 37 2.15 -17.26 10.44
N GLY A 38 1.16 -16.37 10.62
CA GLY A 38 0.53 -16.09 11.91
C GLY A 38 -0.25 -17.29 12.48
N VAL A 39 -0.99 -17.99 11.62
CA VAL A 39 -1.69 -19.25 11.98
C VAL A 39 -0.69 -20.33 12.40
N ALA A 40 0.42 -20.49 11.67
CA ALA A 40 1.47 -21.43 12.06
C ALA A 40 2.18 -21.02 13.35
N ALA A 41 2.43 -19.73 13.53
CA ALA A 41 3.03 -19.15 14.74
C ALA A 41 2.17 -19.34 15.99
N ALA A 42 0.84 -19.38 15.84
CA ALA A 42 -0.08 -19.68 16.96
C ALA A 42 0.17 -21.08 17.58
N ARG A 43 0.76 -21.99 16.81
CA ARG A 43 1.01 -23.40 17.23
C ARG A 43 2.44 -23.69 17.64
N SER A 44 3.36 -22.75 17.44
CA SER A 44 4.79 -22.93 17.74
C SER A 44 5.37 -21.68 18.40
N PRO A 45 5.73 -21.76 19.71
CA PRO A 45 6.33 -20.63 20.43
C PRO A 45 7.62 -20.13 19.77
N ARG A 46 8.43 -21.02 19.21
CA ARG A 46 9.67 -20.66 18.51
C ARG A 46 9.36 -19.88 17.24
N LEU A 47 8.43 -20.39 16.41
CA LEU A 47 8.02 -19.70 15.18
C LEU A 47 7.37 -18.35 15.49
N LYS A 48 6.54 -18.28 16.53
CA LYS A 48 5.91 -17.04 17.00
C LYS A 48 6.98 -16.00 17.37
N TRP A 49 8.00 -16.38 18.14
CA TRP A 49 9.08 -15.50 18.53
C TRP A 49 9.88 -14.99 17.32
N ILE A 50 10.27 -15.90 16.38
CA ILE A 50 11.03 -15.54 15.18
C ILE A 50 10.20 -14.64 14.27
N ALA A 51 8.96 -15.03 13.96
CA ALA A 51 8.13 -14.31 13.02
C ALA A 51 7.72 -12.92 13.53
N LEU A 52 7.28 -12.82 14.80
CA LEU A 52 6.92 -11.53 15.40
C LEU A 52 8.16 -10.67 15.65
N GLY A 53 9.28 -11.27 16.08
CA GLY A 53 10.55 -10.57 16.28
C GLY A 53 11.08 -10.01 14.97
N GLY A 54 11.13 -10.82 13.90
CA GLY A 54 11.58 -10.39 12.58
C GLY A 54 10.70 -9.30 11.98
N ALA A 55 9.37 -9.47 12.01
CA ALA A 55 8.44 -8.44 11.54
C ALA A 55 8.51 -7.17 12.40
N GLY A 56 8.73 -7.31 13.73
CA GLY A 56 8.94 -6.19 14.63
C GLY A 56 10.21 -5.40 14.31
N LEU A 57 11.33 -6.08 14.02
CA LEU A 57 12.58 -5.44 13.61
C LEU A 57 12.40 -4.61 12.34
N VAL A 58 11.65 -5.13 11.35
CA VAL A 58 11.35 -4.37 10.13
C VAL A 58 10.64 -3.06 10.44
N GLN A 59 9.69 -3.06 11.38
CA GLN A 59 8.95 -1.85 11.76
C GLN A 59 9.76 -0.84 12.58
N THR A 60 10.93 -1.22 13.14
CA THR A 60 11.84 -0.25 13.78
C THR A 60 12.60 0.60 12.76
N ILE A 61 12.73 0.12 11.53
CA ILE A 61 13.36 0.87 10.45
C ILE A 61 12.37 1.94 9.97
N PRO A 62 12.74 3.24 9.92
CA PRO A 62 11.87 4.26 9.34
C PRO A 62 11.42 3.88 7.91
N SER A 63 10.15 4.08 7.58
CA SER A 63 9.58 3.65 6.29
C SER A 63 10.34 4.17 5.08
N LEU A 64 10.72 5.44 5.09
CA LEU A 64 11.52 6.03 4.02
C LEU A 64 12.92 5.38 3.93
N ALA A 65 13.54 5.05 5.07
CA ALA A 65 14.83 4.36 5.08
C ALA A 65 14.70 2.93 4.52
N LEU A 66 13.63 2.22 4.85
CA LEU A 66 13.38 0.88 4.31
C LEU A 66 13.18 0.93 2.78
N LEU A 67 12.40 1.90 2.29
CA LEU A 67 12.21 2.13 0.85
C LEU A 67 13.56 2.38 0.16
N ALA A 68 14.41 3.26 0.74
CA ALA A 68 15.73 3.57 0.20
C ALA A 68 16.69 2.37 0.26
N LEU A 69 16.58 1.51 1.29
CA LEU A 69 17.42 0.32 1.45
C LEU A 69 17.17 -0.72 0.34
N PHE A 70 15.93 -0.83 -0.15
CA PHE A 70 15.62 -1.73 -1.25
C PHE A 70 16.27 -1.32 -2.58
N TYR A 71 16.56 -0.04 -2.78
CA TYR A 71 17.17 0.44 -4.02
C TYR A 71 18.51 -0.25 -4.35
N PRO A 72 19.56 -0.19 -3.48
CA PRO A 72 20.83 -0.83 -3.78
C PRO A 72 20.71 -2.36 -3.88
N VAL A 73 19.85 -2.98 -3.07
CA VAL A 73 19.61 -4.42 -3.11
C VAL A 73 19.00 -4.83 -4.47
N LEU A 74 17.97 -4.12 -4.92
CA LEU A 74 17.33 -4.39 -6.20
C LEU A 74 18.23 -4.06 -7.38
N LEU A 75 19.09 -3.04 -7.26
CA LEU A 75 20.06 -2.71 -8.29
C LEU A 75 21.08 -3.86 -8.48
N LEU A 76 21.59 -4.41 -7.39
CA LEU A 76 22.48 -5.58 -7.43
C LEU A 76 21.77 -6.81 -8.03
N LEU A 77 20.55 -7.09 -7.60
CA LEU A 77 19.75 -8.21 -8.12
C LEU A 77 19.42 -8.04 -9.60
N SER A 78 19.08 -6.81 -10.03
CA SER A 78 18.85 -6.49 -11.44
C SER A 78 20.12 -6.70 -12.27
N GLY A 79 21.30 -6.31 -11.75
CA GLY A 79 22.59 -6.56 -12.40
C GLY A 79 22.88 -8.06 -12.56
N VAL A 80 22.56 -8.89 -11.57
CA VAL A 80 22.66 -10.34 -11.67
C VAL A 80 21.66 -10.89 -12.71
N ALA A 81 20.41 -10.39 -12.70
CA ALA A 81 19.39 -10.79 -13.66
C ALA A 81 19.79 -10.49 -15.11
N VAL A 82 20.42 -9.35 -15.37
CA VAL A 82 20.99 -9.02 -16.69
C VAL A 82 22.02 -10.04 -17.12
N LYS A 83 22.91 -10.45 -16.21
CA LYS A 83 23.97 -11.45 -16.53
C LYS A 83 23.42 -12.84 -16.78
N VAL A 84 22.34 -13.24 -16.10
CA VAL A 84 21.78 -14.61 -16.17
C VAL A 84 20.70 -14.72 -17.24
N PHE A 85 19.82 -13.73 -17.35
CA PHE A 85 18.62 -13.76 -18.19
C PHE A 85 18.67 -12.81 -19.38
N GLY A 86 19.69 -11.96 -19.50
CA GLY A 86 19.83 -10.98 -20.58
C GLY A 86 19.00 -9.70 -20.40
N HIS A 87 18.15 -9.64 -19.38
CA HIS A 87 17.32 -8.46 -19.06
C HIS A 87 17.22 -8.25 -17.55
N GLY A 88 17.19 -6.99 -17.13
CA GLY A 88 17.01 -6.56 -15.75
C GLY A 88 15.59 -6.05 -15.48
N PHE A 89 15.37 -5.62 -14.26
CA PHE A 89 14.13 -4.98 -13.81
C PHE A 89 14.45 -3.62 -13.16
N PRO A 90 13.49 -2.68 -13.14
CA PRO A 90 13.72 -1.37 -12.53
C PRO A 90 13.91 -1.50 -11.01
N ALA A 91 15.01 -0.92 -10.50
CA ALA A 91 15.32 -0.90 -9.08
C ALA A 91 14.63 0.26 -8.32
N LEU A 92 13.99 1.19 -9.04
CA LEU A 92 13.20 2.30 -8.52
C LEU A 92 11.73 2.17 -8.90
N GLY A 93 10.86 2.88 -8.22
CA GLY A 93 9.44 2.94 -8.51
C GLY A 93 8.63 1.86 -7.80
N PHE A 94 7.83 1.12 -8.55
CA PHE A 94 6.81 0.22 -7.99
C PHE A 94 7.39 -0.93 -7.15
N LEU A 95 8.44 -1.60 -7.62
CA LEU A 95 8.95 -2.81 -6.99
C LEU A 95 9.53 -2.59 -5.58
N PRO A 96 10.47 -1.64 -5.35
CA PRO A 96 10.96 -1.36 -3.99
C PRO A 96 9.82 -0.90 -3.06
N SER A 97 8.90 -0.08 -3.57
CA SER A 97 7.74 0.37 -2.79
C SER A 97 6.83 -0.79 -2.40
N LEU A 98 6.54 -1.69 -3.33
CA LEU A 98 5.74 -2.89 -3.08
C LEU A 98 6.37 -3.76 -1.98
N LEU A 99 7.67 -4.05 -2.07
CA LEU A 99 8.37 -4.91 -1.10
C LEU A 99 8.40 -4.28 0.29
N ALA A 100 8.75 -3.00 0.38
CA ALA A 100 8.78 -2.30 1.66
C ALA A 100 7.40 -2.25 2.33
N LEU A 101 6.36 -1.86 1.59
CA LEU A 101 5.00 -1.77 2.12
C LEU A 101 4.43 -3.15 2.47
N THR A 102 4.78 -4.20 1.70
CA THR A 102 4.44 -5.59 2.05
C THR A 102 5.00 -5.96 3.43
N LEU A 103 6.29 -5.72 3.67
CA LEU A 103 6.91 -5.99 4.96
C LEU A 103 6.27 -5.18 6.10
N TYR A 104 5.94 -3.92 5.86
CA TYR A 104 5.25 -3.08 6.86
C TYR A 104 3.85 -3.60 7.19
N SER A 105 3.12 -4.12 6.21
CA SER A 105 1.76 -4.66 6.42
C SER A 105 1.75 -5.96 7.22
N MET A 106 2.87 -6.70 7.22
CA MET A 106 2.93 -8.05 7.80
C MET A 106 2.72 -8.09 9.31
N LEU A 107 3.33 -7.18 10.08
CA LEU A 107 3.32 -7.29 11.55
C LEU A 107 1.92 -7.21 12.16
N PRO A 108 1.05 -6.24 11.81
CA PRO A 108 -0.31 -6.19 12.34
C PRO A 108 -1.11 -7.44 11.99
N ILE A 109 -0.99 -7.94 10.76
CA ILE A 109 -1.69 -9.15 10.31
C ILE A 109 -1.20 -10.37 11.08
N LEU A 110 0.12 -10.56 11.13
CA LEU A 110 0.76 -11.70 11.77
C LEU A 110 0.46 -11.75 13.28
N ARG A 111 0.55 -10.59 13.96
CA ARG A 111 0.27 -10.48 15.40
C ARG A 111 -1.18 -10.83 15.70
N ASN A 112 -2.12 -10.29 14.94
CA ASN A 112 -3.54 -10.54 15.14
C ASN A 112 -3.95 -11.95 14.70
N ALA A 113 -3.36 -12.50 13.65
CA ALA A 113 -3.60 -13.89 13.26
C ALA A 113 -3.12 -14.87 14.34
N ALA A 114 -1.90 -14.67 14.84
CA ALA A 114 -1.36 -15.50 15.94
C ALA A 114 -2.20 -15.35 17.23
N ALA A 115 -2.57 -14.12 17.61
CA ALA A 115 -3.38 -13.86 18.80
C ALA A 115 -4.80 -14.44 18.66
N GLY A 116 -5.45 -14.22 17.51
CA GLY A 116 -6.81 -14.71 17.26
C GLY A 116 -6.90 -16.23 17.33
N VAL A 117 -5.96 -16.94 16.68
CA VAL A 117 -5.99 -18.42 16.71
C VAL A 117 -5.60 -18.97 18.09
N SER A 118 -4.57 -18.41 18.75
CA SER A 118 -4.19 -18.86 20.09
C SER A 118 -5.17 -18.43 21.19
N GLY A 119 -6.05 -17.46 20.92
CA GLY A 119 -7.07 -16.97 21.84
C GLY A 119 -8.42 -17.70 21.76
N VAL A 120 -8.55 -18.72 20.91
CA VAL A 120 -9.77 -19.55 20.88
C VAL A 120 -9.87 -20.34 22.19
N ASP A 121 -11.08 -20.35 22.78
CA ASP A 121 -11.34 -21.02 24.05
C ASP A 121 -10.89 -22.51 24.00
N PRO A 122 -10.00 -22.94 24.91
CA PRO A 122 -9.53 -24.31 24.99
C PRO A 122 -10.68 -25.34 25.09
N ALA A 123 -11.76 -25.01 25.78
CA ALA A 123 -12.92 -25.91 25.91
C ALA A 123 -13.57 -26.19 24.55
N VAL A 124 -13.65 -25.19 23.67
CA VAL A 124 -14.17 -25.35 22.30
C VAL A 124 -13.23 -26.22 21.47
N VAL A 125 -11.92 -26.04 21.64
CA VAL A 125 -10.89 -26.83 20.95
C VAL A 125 -10.95 -28.29 21.40
N GLU A 126 -11.11 -28.55 22.70
CA GLU A 126 -11.25 -29.90 23.26
C GLU A 126 -12.53 -30.57 22.79
N ALA A 127 -13.67 -29.86 22.81
CA ALA A 127 -14.93 -30.38 22.28
C ALA A 127 -14.83 -30.82 20.83
N ALA A 128 -14.16 -30.00 20.00
CA ALA A 128 -13.92 -30.33 18.60
C ALA A 128 -13.04 -31.59 18.42
N ARG A 129 -12.06 -31.82 19.31
CA ARG A 129 -11.27 -33.04 19.35
C ARG A 129 -12.14 -34.25 19.82
N GLY A 130 -12.98 -34.04 20.83
CA GLY A 130 -13.86 -35.09 21.37
C GLY A 130 -14.84 -35.65 20.34
N VAL A 131 -15.30 -34.83 19.38
CA VAL A 131 -16.14 -35.30 18.26
C VAL A 131 -15.33 -35.83 17.06
N GLY A 132 -14.03 -36.05 17.23
CA GLY A 132 -13.16 -36.70 16.23
C GLY A 132 -12.71 -35.79 15.09
N MET A 133 -12.72 -34.46 15.23
CA MET A 133 -12.20 -33.57 14.20
C MET A 133 -10.68 -33.68 14.06
N THR A 134 -10.19 -33.83 12.82
CA THR A 134 -8.77 -33.73 12.52
C THR A 134 -8.27 -32.29 12.76
N ASP A 135 -6.96 -32.11 12.95
CA ASP A 135 -6.36 -30.79 13.14
C ASP A 135 -6.70 -29.79 12.02
N ARG A 136 -6.77 -30.28 10.77
CA ARG A 136 -7.17 -29.47 9.63
C ARG A 136 -8.64 -29.07 9.68
N GLN A 137 -9.53 -30.00 10.02
CA GLN A 137 -10.97 -29.71 10.18
C GLN A 137 -11.22 -28.72 11.31
N ARG A 138 -10.54 -28.90 12.46
CA ARG A 138 -10.61 -28.01 13.60
C ARG A 138 -10.16 -26.59 13.23
N LEU A 139 -8.99 -26.46 12.54
CA LEU A 139 -8.50 -25.15 12.09
C LEU A 139 -9.52 -24.43 11.22
N TRP A 140 -10.00 -25.08 10.15
CA TRP A 140 -10.85 -24.41 9.16
C TRP A 140 -12.29 -24.22 9.59
N ARG A 141 -12.85 -25.13 10.41
CA ARG A 141 -14.27 -25.10 10.79
C ARG A 141 -14.53 -24.47 12.15
N VAL A 142 -13.51 -24.39 13.01
CA VAL A 142 -13.65 -23.90 14.38
C VAL A 142 -12.73 -22.72 14.66
N GLU A 143 -11.42 -22.95 14.62
CA GLU A 143 -10.45 -21.94 15.07
C GLU A 143 -10.45 -20.69 14.19
N LEU A 144 -10.33 -20.82 12.86
CA LEU A 144 -10.31 -19.66 11.95
C LEU A 144 -11.62 -18.85 11.94
N PRO A 145 -12.82 -19.46 11.90
CA PRO A 145 -14.07 -18.70 12.03
C PRO A 145 -14.19 -17.91 13.33
N LEU A 146 -13.74 -18.49 14.45
CA LEU A 146 -13.75 -17.80 15.75
C LEU A 146 -12.66 -16.73 15.87
N ALA A 147 -11.50 -16.96 15.25
CA ALA A 147 -10.40 -15.99 15.20
C ALA A 147 -10.64 -14.86 14.18
N ALA A 148 -11.57 -15.04 13.23
CA ALA A 148 -11.73 -14.14 12.09
C ALA A 148 -11.95 -12.67 12.47
N PRO A 149 -12.72 -12.29 13.51
CA PRO A 149 -12.86 -10.90 13.92
C PRO A 149 -11.53 -10.28 14.33
N VAL A 150 -10.70 -11.01 15.09
CA VAL A 150 -9.37 -10.54 15.53
C VAL A 150 -8.41 -10.43 14.36
N ILE A 151 -8.44 -11.40 13.44
CA ILE A 151 -7.64 -11.36 12.21
C ILE A 151 -8.02 -10.13 11.37
N MET A 152 -9.32 -9.87 11.20
CA MET A 152 -9.83 -8.74 10.44
C MET A 152 -9.42 -7.40 11.04
N ALA A 153 -9.39 -7.27 12.37
CA ALA A 153 -8.85 -6.08 13.03
C ALA A 153 -7.36 -5.83 12.66
N GLY A 154 -6.56 -6.91 12.56
CA GLY A 154 -5.18 -6.83 12.09
C GLY A 154 -5.05 -6.41 10.63
N VAL A 155 -5.89 -6.95 9.75
CA VAL A 155 -5.94 -6.57 8.33
C VAL A 155 -6.34 -5.11 8.17
N ARG A 156 -7.33 -4.64 8.92
CA ARG A 156 -7.78 -3.25 8.94
C ARG A 156 -6.66 -2.30 9.36
N THR A 157 -5.97 -2.61 10.44
CA THR A 157 -4.80 -1.82 10.88
C THR A 157 -3.71 -1.79 9.83
N ALA A 158 -3.38 -2.93 9.23
CA ALA A 158 -2.39 -3.03 8.16
C ALA A 158 -2.79 -2.20 6.94
N ALA A 159 -4.06 -2.21 6.53
CA ALA A 159 -4.55 -1.46 5.39
C ALA A 159 -4.38 0.06 5.58
N VAL A 160 -4.82 0.59 6.73
CA VAL A 160 -4.70 2.02 7.05
C VAL A 160 -3.24 2.46 7.07
N TRP A 161 -2.37 1.68 7.72
CA TRP A 161 -0.94 1.98 7.77
C TRP A 161 -0.27 1.91 6.40
N THR A 162 -0.62 0.91 5.59
CA THR A 162 -0.06 0.76 4.25
C THR A 162 -0.47 1.90 3.32
N ILE A 163 -1.74 2.34 3.38
CA ILE A 163 -2.22 3.50 2.62
C ILE A 163 -1.47 4.77 3.05
N GLY A 164 -1.33 5.02 4.35
CA GLY A 164 -0.56 6.17 4.82
C GLY A 164 0.91 6.12 4.39
N ALA A 165 1.57 4.97 4.58
CA ALA A 165 2.98 4.80 4.22
C ALA A 165 3.24 4.84 2.69
N ALA A 166 2.26 4.50 1.85
CA ALA A 166 2.38 4.57 0.40
C ALA A 166 2.60 6.01 -0.12
N THR A 167 2.25 7.05 0.64
CA THR A 167 2.61 8.44 0.31
C THR A 167 4.13 8.65 0.30
N LEU A 168 4.88 7.89 1.09
CA LEU A 168 6.34 7.97 1.18
C LEU A 168 7.07 7.27 0.03
N SER A 169 6.35 6.68 -0.92
CA SER A 169 6.94 6.02 -2.09
C SER A 169 7.37 7.00 -3.20
N THR A 170 6.91 8.24 -3.14
CA THR A 170 7.28 9.30 -4.10
C THR A 170 8.79 9.54 -4.22
N PRO A 171 9.58 9.67 -3.13
CA PRO A 171 11.04 9.86 -3.22
C PRO A 171 11.79 8.72 -3.90
N VAL A 172 11.24 7.52 -3.93
CA VAL A 172 11.83 6.38 -4.66
C VAL A 172 11.29 6.21 -6.08
N GLY A 173 10.61 7.24 -6.60
CA GLY A 173 10.15 7.31 -7.99
C GLY A 173 8.81 6.63 -8.27
N GLN A 174 8.04 6.28 -7.24
CA GLN A 174 6.70 5.72 -7.41
C GLN A 174 5.64 6.81 -7.38
N THR A 175 4.85 6.90 -8.45
CA THR A 175 3.67 7.79 -8.49
C THR A 175 2.67 7.41 -7.40
N SER A 176 2.30 8.39 -6.60
CA SER A 176 1.34 8.21 -5.51
C SER A 176 0.65 9.53 -5.13
N LEU A 177 -0.26 9.49 -4.16
CA LEU A 177 -0.83 10.70 -3.55
C LEU A 177 0.25 11.53 -2.82
N GLY A 178 1.38 10.93 -2.48
CA GLY A 178 2.53 11.62 -1.92
C GLY A 178 3.15 12.66 -2.86
N ASP A 179 2.97 12.52 -4.18
CA ASP A 179 3.48 13.49 -5.15
C ASP A 179 2.94 14.90 -4.90
N TYR A 180 1.67 15.01 -4.48
CA TYR A 180 1.09 16.28 -4.09
C TYR A 180 1.77 16.89 -2.87
N ILE A 181 2.05 16.03 -1.88
CA ILE A 181 2.65 16.46 -0.61
C ILE A 181 4.08 16.91 -0.86
N PHE A 182 4.91 16.05 -1.48
CA PHE A 182 6.32 16.36 -1.70
C PHE A 182 6.56 17.50 -2.68
N SER A 183 5.85 17.52 -3.82
CA SER A 183 5.96 18.62 -4.77
C SER A 183 5.41 19.93 -4.20
N GLY A 184 4.30 19.87 -3.47
CA GLY A 184 3.70 21.03 -2.84
C GLY A 184 4.59 21.65 -1.77
N LEU A 185 5.28 20.83 -0.95
CA LEU A 185 6.25 21.31 0.02
C LEU A 185 7.47 21.97 -0.63
N GLN A 186 7.96 21.42 -1.76
CA GLN A 186 9.10 21.97 -2.49
C GLN A 186 8.79 23.28 -3.21
N THR A 187 7.55 23.46 -3.65
CA THR A 187 7.10 24.61 -4.42
C THR A 187 6.26 25.60 -3.60
N GLU A 188 6.13 25.37 -2.30
CA GLU A 188 5.29 26.15 -1.38
C GLU A 188 3.82 26.23 -1.84
N ASP A 189 3.37 25.20 -2.56
CA ASP A 189 1.97 25.08 -2.99
C ASP A 189 1.13 24.32 -1.96
N TRP A 190 0.63 25.05 -0.98
CA TRP A 190 -0.18 24.50 0.11
C TRP A 190 -1.52 23.91 -0.37
N VAL A 191 -2.03 24.33 -1.53
CA VAL A 191 -3.23 23.73 -2.13
C VAL A 191 -2.95 22.30 -2.53
N ALA A 192 -1.82 22.04 -3.19
CA ALA A 192 -1.39 20.69 -3.54
C ALA A 192 -1.19 19.83 -2.29
N VAL A 193 -0.47 20.33 -1.27
CA VAL A 193 -0.26 19.62 0.00
C VAL A 193 -1.59 19.20 0.62
N LEU A 194 -2.54 20.14 0.76
CA LEU A 194 -3.85 19.86 1.34
C LEU A 194 -4.66 18.84 0.54
N VAL A 195 -4.63 18.92 -0.79
CA VAL A 195 -5.28 17.93 -1.67
C VAL A 195 -4.67 16.54 -1.47
N GLY A 196 -3.35 16.41 -1.43
CA GLY A 196 -2.68 15.15 -1.19
C GLY A 196 -3.00 14.55 0.18
N CYS A 197 -2.95 15.36 1.24
CA CYS A 197 -3.30 14.95 2.60
C CYS A 197 -4.78 14.54 2.71
N ALA A 198 -5.70 15.34 2.18
CA ALA A 198 -7.13 15.05 2.23
C ALA A 198 -7.49 13.79 1.42
N ALA A 199 -6.88 13.61 0.24
CA ALA A 199 -7.12 12.44 -0.61
C ALA A 199 -6.60 11.15 0.05
N SER A 200 -5.38 11.16 0.62
CA SER A 200 -4.82 9.98 1.29
C SER A 200 -5.56 9.63 2.57
N ALA A 201 -5.90 10.62 3.40
CA ALA A 201 -6.68 10.42 4.61
C ALA A 201 -8.12 9.95 4.28
N GLY A 202 -8.76 10.56 3.28
CA GLY A 202 -10.08 10.15 2.80
C GLY A 202 -10.10 8.72 2.30
N LEU A 203 -9.10 8.31 1.50
CA LEU A 203 -8.94 6.94 1.04
C LEU A 203 -8.79 5.97 2.23
N ALA A 204 -7.92 6.30 3.19
CA ALA A 204 -7.71 5.47 4.39
C ALA A 204 -9.00 5.31 5.19
N LEU A 205 -9.77 6.38 5.41
CA LEU A 205 -11.05 6.34 6.13
C LEU A 205 -12.11 5.52 5.39
N VAL A 206 -12.20 5.64 4.07
CA VAL A 206 -13.14 4.84 3.25
C VAL A 206 -12.79 3.36 3.35
N VAL A 207 -11.52 3.00 3.16
CA VAL A 207 -11.07 1.60 3.25
C VAL A 207 -11.24 1.07 4.67
N ASP A 208 -10.93 1.85 5.71
CA ASP A 208 -11.14 1.49 7.11
C ASP A 208 -12.62 1.21 7.40
N GLY A 209 -13.52 2.08 6.95
CA GLY A 209 -14.97 1.89 7.11
C GLY A 209 -15.49 0.64 6.41
N LEU A 210 -15.04 0.38 5.16
CA LEU A 210 -15.44 -0.81 4.40
C LEU A 210 -14.93 -2.10 5.04
N LEU A 211 -13.67 -2.12 5.49
CA LEU A 211 -13.12 -3.25 6.24
C LEU A 211 -13.80 -3.42 7.59
N GLY A 212 -14.18 -2.33 8.26
CA GLY A 212 -14.98 -2.36 9.49
C GLY A 212 -16.38 -2.97 9.30
N LEU A 213 -17.01 -2.74 8.13
CA LEU A 213 -18.26 -3.43 7.78
C LEU A 213 -18.06 -4.94 7.63
N ILE A 214 -16.96 -5.36 7.00
CA ILE A 214 -16.60 -6.78 6.86
C ILE A 214 -16.33 -7.38 8.25
N GLU A 215 -15.53 -6.75 9.08
CA GLU A 215 -15.22 -7.17 10.44
C GLU A 215 -16.50 -7.35 11.27
N GLY A 216 -17.38 -6.34 11.28
CA GLY A 216 -18.67 -6.41 11.97
C GLY A 216 -19.60 -7.47 11.41
N GLY A 217 -19.58 -7.68 10.08
CA GLY A 217 -20.32 -8.73 9.40
C GLY A 217 -19.86 -10.13 9.80
N VAL A 218 -18.55 -10.34 9.91
CA VAL A 218 -17.94 -11.59 10.40
C VAL A 218 -18.31 -11.83 11.87
N ALA A 219 -18.11 -10.83 12.73
CA ALA A 219 -18.35 -10.95 14.17
C ALA A 219 -19.80 -11.21 14.51
N ARG A 220 -20.74 -10.58 13.82
CA ARG A 220 -22.19 -10.69 14.08
C ARG A 220 -22.89 -11.73 13.19
N ARG A 221 -22.17 -12.38 12.28
CA ARG A 221 -22.71 -13.31 11.27
C ARG A 221 -23.79 -12.65 10.39
N GLU A 222 -23.63 -11.36 10.07
CA GLU A 222 -24.53 -10.58 9.24
C GLU A 222 -24.06 -10.55 7.78
N PRO A 223 -24.61 -11.38 6.87
CA PRO A 223 -24.14 -11.45 5.48
C PRO A 223 -24.31 -10.14 4.72
N LYS A 224 -25.31 -9.34 5.05
CA LYS A 224 -25.54 -8.03 4.41
C LYS A 224 -24.35 -7.09 4.56
N ARG A 225 -23.75 -7.05 5.75
CA ARG A 225 -22.55 -6.22 6.02
C ARG A 225 -21.33 -6.73 5.30
N LEU A 226 -21.14 -8.05 5.24
CA LEU A 226 -20.06 -8.68 4.49
C LEU A 226 -20.12 -8.29 3.00
N TRP A 227 -21.31 -8.45 2.40
CA TRP A 227 -21.52 -8.10 1.00
C TRP A 227 -21.35 -6.59 0.75
N ALA A 228 -21.87 -5.73 1.63
CA ALA A 228 -21.75 -4.28 1.49
C ALA A 228 -20.27 -3.84 1.55
N GLY A 229 -19.51 -4.32 2.53
CA GLY A 229 -18.09 -4.01 2.66
C GLY A 229 -17.26 -4.59 1.50
N GLY A 230 -17.47 -5.85 1.14
CA GLY A 230 -16.77 -6.51 0.04
C GLY A 230 -17.07 -5.88 -1.32
N ALA A 231 -18.34 -5.64 -1.64
CA ALA A 231 -18.73 -4.97 -2.87
C ALA A 231 -18.18 -3.54 -2.93
N GLY A 232 -18.23 -2.80 -1.81
CA GLY A 232 -17.65 -1.46 -1.73
C GLY A 232 -16.15 -1.45 -2.02
N LEU A 233 -15.37 -2.40 -1.47
CA LEU A 233 -13.94 -2.53 -1.77
C LEU A 233 -13.69 -2.86 -3.23
N VAL A 234 -14.43 -3.81 -3.82
CA VAL A 234 -14.28 -4.19 -5.22
C VAL A 234 -14.63 -3.02 -6.13
N ILE A 235 -15.76 -2.34 -5.89
CA ILE A 235 -16.17 -1.17 -6.68
C ILE A 235 -15.15 -0.05 -6.55
N GLY A 236 -14.69 0.24 -5.33
CA GLY A 236 -13.67 1.27 -5.09
C GLY A 236 -12.34 0.94 -5.81
N LEU A 237 -11.91 -0.32 -5.77
CA LEU A 237 -10.71 -0.77 -6.48
C LEU A 237 -10.88 -0.65 -8.00
N LEU A 238 -11.99 -1.12 -8.55
CA LEU A 238 -12.28 -1.02 -9.99
C LEU A 238 -12.38 0.44 -10.44
N ALA A 239 -13.03 1.30 -9.65
CA ALA A 239 -13.14 2.73 -9.94
C ALA A 239 -11.78 3.43 -9.92
N ALA A 240 -10.91 3.09 -8.97
CA ALA A 240 -9.56 3.65 -8.86
C ALA A 240 -8.63 3.18 -9.99
N LEU A 241 -8.77 1.91 -10.44
CA LEU A 241 -7.97 1.33 -11.51
C LEU A 241 -8.55 1.55 -12.90
N ALA A 242 -9.76 2.11 -13.02
CA ALA A 242 -10.37 2.40 -14.30
C ALA A 242 -9.46 3.32 -15.12
N PRO A 243 -9.29 3.08 -16.45
CA PRO A 243 -8.53 3.96 -17.31
C PRO A 243 -9.27 5.30 -17.43
N TRP A 244 -8.90 6.26 -16.62
CA TRP A 244 -9.40 7.62 -16.75
C TRP A 244 -8.84 8.22 -18.02
N PRO A 245 -9.68 8.82 -18.91
CA PRO A 245 -9.18 9.50 -20.07
C PRO A 245 -8.25 10.61 -19.61
N ALA A 246 -6.94 10.42 -19.83
CA ALA A 246 -5.96 11.47 -19.58
C ALA A 246 -6.45 12.70 -20.39
N ARG A 247 -7.02 13.68 -19.71
CA ARG A 247 -7.25 14.99 -20.32
C ARG A 247 -5.87 15.47 -20.72
N ARG A 248 -5.59 15.37 -22.02
CA ARG A 248 -4.34 15.89 -22.59
C ARG A 248 -4.24 17.34 -22.12
N TYR A 249 -3.43 17.55 -21.10
CA TYR A 249 -3.03 18.89 -20.71
C TYR A 249 -2.29 19.42 -21.95
N ARG A 250 -3.02 20.19 -22.76
CA ARG A 250 -2.46 20.86 -23.92
C ARG A 250 -1.35 21.72 -23.34
N LYS A 251 -0.09 21.34 -23.57
CA LYS A 251 1.06 22.22 -23.35
C LYS A 251 0.87 23.43 -24.25
N GLY A 252 0.06 24.35 -23.80
CA GLY A 252 0.01 25.71 -24.28
C GLY A 252 1.22 26.41 -23.68
N GLY A 253 2.40 26.12 -24.19
CA GLY A 253 3.49 27.05 -24.04
C GLY A 253 3.02 28.40 -24.61
N PRO A 254 3.33 29.52 -23.97
CA PRO A 254 3.08 30.82 -24.55
C PRO A 254 3.70 30.82 -25.95
N PRO A 255 3.02 31.41 -26.96
CA PRO A 255 3.62 31.53 -28.28
C PRO A 255 4.95 32.22 -28.10
N MET A 256 6.03 31.55 -28.53
CA MET A 256 7.32 32.20 -28.60
C MET A 256 7.12 33.46 -29.47
N SER A 257 7.07 34.61 -28.79
CA SER A 257 7.08 35.89 -29.49
C SER A 257 8.34 35.89 -30.36
N SER A 258 8.14 35.91 -31.68
CA SER A 258 9.21 36.15 -32.63
C SER A 258 9.72 37.57 -32.41
N GLY A 259 10.62 37.70 -31.43
CA GLY A 259 11.38 38.92 -31.27
C GLY A 259 12.21 39.15 -32.55
N PRO A 260 12.38 40.40 -33.00
CA PRO A 260 13.13 40.70 -34.21
C PRO A 260 14.55 40.16 -34.07
N ARG A 261 14.97 39.36 -35.06
CA ARG A 261 16.36 38.91 -35.18
C ARG A 261 17.23 40.17 -35.38
N THR A 262 17.89 40.60 -34.32
CA THR A 262 19.02 41.53 -34.46
C THR A 262 20.21 40.74 -35.01
N SER A 263 20.62 41.05 -36.22
CA SER A 263 21.85 40.55 -36.82
C SER A 263 23.07 40.90 -35.92
N PRO A 264 24.00 39.97 -35.71
CA PRO A 264 25.21 40.30 -34.98
C PRO A 264 26.05 41.26 -35.85
N SER A 265 26.20 42.50 -35.40
CA SER A 265 27.20 43.42 -35.94
C SER A 265 28.60 42.87 -35.65
N SER A 266 29.37 42.68 -36.71
CA SER A 266 30.78 42.34 -36.68
C SER A 266 31.58 43.42 -35.91
N THR A 267 31.92 43.19 -34.68
CA THR A 267 32.95 43.94 -33.96
C THR A 267 34.26 43.18 -34.10
N SER A 268 35.12 43.74 -35.01
CA SER A 268 36.55 43.45 -35.11
C SER A 268 37.24 43.84 -33.81
N TRP A 269 38.00 42.94 -33.23
CA TRP A 269 38.94 43.23 -32.15
C TRP A 269 40.24 43.74 -32.76
N PRO A 270 40.83 44.85 -32.30
CA PRO A 270 42.21 45.26 -32.68
C PRO A 270 43.20 44.42 -31.85
N ASN A 271 44.39 44.25 -32.50
CA ASN A 271 45.59 43.53 -32.05
C ASN A 271 46.02 43.78 -30.59
#